data_a3bfe189a01f6a17562a5126d075562e
#
_entry.id   a3bfe189a01f6a17562a5126d075562e
#
_cell.length_a   1.000
_cell.length_b   1.000
_cell.length_c   1.000
_cell.angle_alpha   90.00
_cell.angle_beta   90.00
_cell.angle_gamma   90.00
#
_symmetry.space_group_name_H-M   'P 1'
#
loop_
_entity.id
_entity.type
_entity.pdbx_description
1 polymer ?
#
loop_
_entity_poly.entity_id
_entity_poly.type
_entity_poly.pdbx_seq_one_letter_code
_entity_poly.pdbx_strand_id
1 'polypeptide(L)'
;IHEAIMTLYTSFASCGCPFEVILTDNGVEFQKLPLIENAEYGVHLFSVFYCDPYNSSQKSNCERNHEFARYGLIKGESVEGWTDTQILDLFSKINSYPRKSLGWLSPFEMFCKHHRDGKKLIGILGMREIPLSEINFKKK
;
A
#
# COMPACT_ATOMS: atom_id res chain seq x y z
N ILE A 1 -0.12 8.24 -12.34
CA ILE A 1 -0.94 7.61 -11.28
C ILE A 1 -1.92 6.61 -11.87
N HIS A 2 -2.71 6.92 -12.90
CA HIS A 2 -3.72 6.02 -13.50
C HIS A 2 -3.11 4.67 -13.90
N GLU A 3 -2.03 4.69 -14.66
CA GLU A 3 -1.33 3.48 -15.10
C GLU A 3 -0.87 2.62 -13.90
N ALA A 4 -0.29 3.25 -12.89
CA ALA A 4 0.15 2.56 -11.68
C ALA A 4 -1.01 1.90 -10.94
N ILE A 5 -2.16 2.59 -10.83
CA ILE A 5 -3.36 2.03 -10.18
C ILE A 5 -3.93 0.88 -10.99
N MET A 6 -3.98 0.99 -12.32
CA MET A 6 -4.47 -0.09 -13.18
C MET A 6 -3.54 -1.31 -13.16
N THR A 7 -2.22 -1.09 -13.12
CA THR A 7 -1.25 -2.18 -12.96
C THR A 7 -1.44 -2.89 -11.62
N LEU A 8 -1.63 -2.10 -10.56
CA LEU A 8 -1.91 -2.64 -9.22
C LEU A 8 -3.22 -3.43 -9.20
N TYR A 9 -4.31 -2.85 -9.75
CA TYR A 9 -5.62 -3.52 -9.84
C TYR A 9 -5.51 -4.85 -10.58
N THR A 10 -4.85 -4.87 -11.74
CA THR A 10 -4.64 -6.08 -12.53
C THR A 10 -3.88 -7.15 -11.76
N SER A 11 -2.84 -6.75 -11.00
CA SER A 11 -2.09 -7.66 -10.14
C SER A 11 -2.96 -8.29 -9.06
N PHE A 12 -3.77 -7.48 -8.38
CA PHE A 12 -4.72 -7.95 -7.36
C PHE A 12 -5.80 -8.85 -7.98
N ALA A 13 -6.39 -8.47 -9.10
CA ALA A 13 -7.41 -9.24 -9.81
C ALA A 13 -6.86 -10.61 -10.28
N SER A 14 -5.62 -10.66 -10.76
CA SER A 14 -4.98 -11.91 -11.20
C SER A 14 -4.78 -12.92 -10.05
N CYS A 15 -4.81 -12.45 -8.81
CA CYS A 15 -4.74 -13.28 -7.59
C CYS A 15 -6.11 -13.51 -6.95
N GLY A 16 -7.21 -13.17 -7.64
CA GLY A 16 -8.56 -13.37 -7.13
C GLY A 16 -8.96 -12.47 -5.96
N CYS A 17 -8.25 -11.38 -5.76
CA CYS A 17 -8.52 -10.41 -4.70
C CYS A 17 -8.51 -8.95 -5.21
N PRO A 18 -9.32 -8.60 -6.23
CA PRO A 18 -9.41 -7.23 -6.69
C PRO A 18 -9.85 -6.32 -5.55
N PHE A 19 -9.28 -5.13 -5.48
CA PHE A 19 -9.80 -4.16 -4.55
C PHE A 19 -11.06 -3.47 -5.15
N GLU A 20 -12.02 -3.19 -4.31
CA GLU A 20 -13.32 -2.64 -4.71
C GLU A 20 -13.41 -1.13 -4.48
N VAL A 21 -12.53 -0.59 -3.63
CA VAL A 21 -12.57 0.80 -3.20
C VAL A 21 -11.17 1.40 -3.16
N ILE A 22 -11.07 2.61 -3.68
CA ILE A 22 -9.90 3.50 -3.47
C ILE A 22 -10.38 4.69 -2.65
N LEU A 23 -9.75 4.93 -1.50
CA LEU A 23 -9.95 6.12 -0.70
C LEU A 23 -8.73 7.03 -0.83
N THR A 24 -8.93 8.26 -1.28
CA THR A 24 -7.85 9.23 -1.49
C THR A 24 -8.19 10.60 -0.91
N ASP A 25 -7.22 11.50 -0.85
CA ASP A 25 -7.45 12.91 -0.58
C ASP A 25 -7.83 13.66 -1.87
N ASN A 26 -8.06 14.97 -1.72
CA ASN A 26 -8.45 15.83 -2.83
C ASN A 26 -7.22 16.37 -3.61
N GLY A 27 -6.09 15.64 -3.59
CA GLY A 27 -4.91 16.00 -4.37
C GLY A 27 -5.22 16.09 -5.87
N VAL A 28 -4.60 17.06 -6.54
CA VAL A 28 -4.81 17.27 -8.00
C VAL A 28 -4.46 16.04 -8.82
N GLU A 29 -3.53 15.24 -8.32
CA GLU A 29 -3.08 13.99 -8.93
C GLU A 29 -4.15 12.90 -8.95
N PHE A 30 -5.15 13.00 -8.06
CA PHE A 30 -6.22 12.00 -7.92
C PHE A 30 -7.55 12.40 -8.58
N GLN A 31 -7.68 13.67 -9.00
CA GLN A 31 -8.95 14.22 -9.55
C GLN A 31 -9.50 13.46 -10.75
N LYS A 32 -8.64 12.80 -11.51
CA LYS A 32 -9.03 12.03 -12.71
C LYS A 32 -9.21 10.54 -12.46
N LEU A 33 -9.10 10.07 -11.21
CA LEU A 33 -9.29 8.65 -10.89
C LEU A 33 -10.67 8.10 -11.24
N PRO A 34 -11.80 8.85 -11.11
CA PRO A 34 -13.10 8.36 -11.53
C PRO A 34 -13.17 7.95 -13.01
N LEU A 35 -12.26 8.46 -13.85
CA LEU A 35 -12.22 8.07 -15.27
C LEU A 35 -11.81 6.60 -15.50
N ILE A 36 -11.17 5.97 -14.51
CA ILE A 36 -10.72 4.57 -14.59
C ILE A 36 -11.49 3.62 -13.67
N GLU A 37 -12.62 4.07 -13.08
CA GLU A 37 -13.50 3.20 -12.28
C GLU A 37 -14.14 2.08 -13.11
N ASN A 38 -14.26 2.30 -14.40
CA ASN A 38 -14.88 1.36 -15.32
C ASN A 38 -13.88 0.95 -16.41
N ALA A 39 -13.85 -0.35 -16.70
CA ALA A 39 -13.15 -0.88 -17.86
C ALA A 39 -13.90 -0.54 -19.15
N GLU A 40 -13.28 -0.87 -20.28
CA GLU A 40 -13.98 -0.87 -21.57
C GLU A 40 -15.27 -1.68 -21.48
N TYR A 41 -16.29 -1.24 -22.21
CA TYR A 41 -17.64 -1.84 -22.19
C TYR A 41 -18.43 -1.68 -20.89
N GLY A 42 -18.05 -0.74 -20.00
CA GLY A 42 -18.82 -0.35 -18.82
C GLY A 42 -18.74 -1.34 -17.65
N VAL A 43 -17.80 -2.26 -17.64
CA VAL A 43 -17.57 -3.15 -16.50
C VAL A 43 -17.00 -2.32 -15.34
N HIS A 44 -17.72 -2.26 -14.22
CA HIS A 44 -17.26 -1.57 -13.02
C HIS A 44 -16.10 -2.33 -12.36
N LEU A 45 -14.99 -1.64 -12.15
CA LEU A 45 -13.78 -2.22 -11.55
C LEU A 45 -13.69 -1.94 -10.05
N PHE A 46 -13.77 -0.68 -9.67
CA PHE A 46 -13.69 -0.19 -8.30
C PHE A 46 -14.35 1.18 -8.20
N SER A 47 -14.65 1.62 -6.98
CA SER A 47 -15.20 2.95 -6.71
C SER A 47 -14.13 3.84 -6.06
N VAL A 48 -14.07 5.10 -6.47
CA VAL A 48 -13.16 6.10 -5.90
C VAL A 48 -13.91 7.01 -4.94
N PHE A 49 -13.44 7.11 -3.71
CA PHE A 49 -13.96 8.01 -2.71
C PHE A 49 -12.89 9.01 -2.30
N TYR A 50 -13.32 10.24 -2.09
CA TYR A 50 -12.47 11.32 -1.61
C TYR A 50 -12.74 11.58 -0.13
N CYS A 51 -11.67 11.75 0.66
CA CYS A 51 -11.82 12.15 2.05
C CYS A 51 -12.39 13.55 2.15
N ASP A 52 -13.18 13.80 3.20
CA ASP A 52 -13.64 15.15 3.50
C ASP A 52 -12.46 16.06 3.77
N PRO A 53 -12.51 17.31 3.30
CA PRO A 53 -11.49 18.30 3.62
C PRO A 53 -11.29 18.41 5.14
N TYR A 54 -10.05 18.45 5.58
CA TYR A 54 -9.65 18.59 7.00
C TYR A 54 -10.06 17.43 7.93
N ASN A 55 -10.50 16.29 7.41
CA ASN A 55 -10.86 15.13 8.20
C ASN A 55 -9.74 14.07 8.19
N SER A 56 -8.68 14.29 8.98
CA SER A 56 -7.52 13.39 9.07
C SER A 56 -7.90 12.00 9.62
N SER A 57 -9.01 11.88 10.36
CA SER A 57 -9.43 10.61 10.94
C SER A 57 -9.79 9.56 9.89
N GLN A 58 -10.25 9.97 8.71
CA GLN A 58 -10.59 9.07 7.59
C GLN A 58 -9.36 8.37 7.00
N LYS A 59 -8.16 8.95 7.17
CA LYS A 59 -6.89 8.40 6.68
C LYS A 59 -5.90 8.00 7.78
N SER A 60 -6.34 7.82 8.99
CA SER A 60 -5.47 7.54 10.14
C SER A 60 -4.52 6.35 9.92
N ASN A 61 -4.94 5.33 9.19
CA ASN A 61 -4.09 4.18 8.86
C ASN A 61 -3.03 4.50 7.80
N CYS A 62 -3.33 5.37 6.83
CA CYS A 62 -2.34 5.86 5.86
C CYS A 62 -1.29 6.73 6.55
N GLU A 63 -1.70 7.62 7.44
CA GLU A 63 -0.79 8.47 8.22
C GLU A 63 0.17 7.63 9.07
N ARG A 64 -0.33 6.57 9.74
CA ARG A 64 0.53 5.62 10.47
C ARG A 64 1.52 4.91 9.56
N ASN A 65 1.13 4.54 8.35
CA ASN A 65 2.06 3.96 7.38
C ASN A 65 3.14 4.96 6.96
N HIS A 66 2.79 6.23 6.80
CA HIS A 66 3.77 7.29 6.55
C HIS A 66 4.75 7.48 7.72
N GLU A 67 4.30 7.32 8.96
CA GLU A 67 5.19 7.32 10.12
C GLU A 67 6.19 6.16 10.05
N PHE A 68 5.75 4.94 9.74
CA PHE A 68 6.65 3.80 9.56
C PHE A 68 7.65 4.03 8.42
N ALA A 69 7.21 4.62 7.30
CA ALA A 69 8.12 5.00 6.21
C ALA A 69 9.18 5.99 6.70
N ARG A 70 8.80 6.98 7.52
CA ARG A 70 9.74 7.95 8.13
C ARG A 70 10.71 7.31 9.11
N TYR A 71 10.36 6.22 9.80
CA TYR A 71 11.30 5.48 10.65
C TYR A 71 12.34 4.70 9.82
N GLY A 72 11.99 4.27 8.63
CA GLY A 72 12.92 3.61 7.70
C GLY A 72 13.80 4.60 6.93
N LEU A 73 13.41 5.87 6.87
CA LEU A 73 14.17 6.94 6.23
C LEU A 73 15.04 7.69 7.27
N ILE A 74 16.27 7.98 6.93
CA ILE A 74 17.10 8.87 7.76
C ILE A 74 16.52 10.28 7.66
N LYS A 75 16.38 10.96 8.80
CA LYS A 75 15.79 12.33 8.83
C LYS A 75 16.61 13.26 7.95
N GLY A 76 15.95 13.82 6.94
CA GLY A 76 16.56 14.73 5.98
C GLY A 76 17.12 14.06 4.73
N GLU A 77 17.08 12.73 4.62
CA GLU A 77 17.35 12.07 3.34
C GLU A 77 16.13 12.18 2.42
N SER A 78 16.39 12.66 1.21
CA SER A 78 15.43 12.56 0.12
C SER A 78 15.42 11.13 -0.41
N VAL A 79 14.24 10.65 -0.80
CA VAL A 79 14.12 9.39 -1.57
C VAL A 79 14.52 9.56 -3.04
N GLU A 80 14.86 10.79 -3.45
CA GLU A 80 15.42 11.07 -4.76
C GLU A 80 16.72 10.26 -4.94
N GLY A 81 16.75 9.45 -5.99
CA GLY A 81 17.88 8.55 -6.25
C GLY A 81 17.78 7.15 -5.62
N TRP A 82 16.70 6.85 -4.86
CA TRP A 82 16.45 5.48 -4.44
C TRP A 82 16.06 4.63 -5.64
N THR A 83 16.60 3.43 -5.67
CA THR A 83 16.18 2.41 -6.63
C THR A 83 14.84 1.80 -6.22
N ASP A 84 14.09 1.25 -7.17
CA ASP A 84 12.85 0.51 -6.89
C ASP A 84 13.09 -0.62 -5.86
N THR A 85 14.24 -1.29 -5.94
CA THR A 85 14.63 -2.34 -4.99
C THR A 85 14.73 -1.81 -3.56
N GLN A 86 15.30 -0.62 -3.35
CA GLN A 86 15.40 -0.01 -2.02
C GLN A 86 14.03 0.39 -1.48
N ILE A 87 13.17 0.91 -2.35
CA ILE A 87 11.78 1.27 -2.00
C ILE A 87 11.00 0.00 -1.61
N LEU A 88 11.10 -1.06 -2.42
CA LEU A 88 10.43 -2.33 -2.16
C LEU A 88 10.93 -3.01 -0.88
N ASP A 89 12.24 -2.92 -0.58
CA ASP A 89 12.80 -3.45 0.67
C ASP A 89 12.26 -2.69 1.89
N LEU A 90 12.17 -1.36 1.81
CA LEU A 90 11.56 -0.54 2.87
C LEU A 90 10.10 -0.94 3.12
N PHE A 91 9.27 -1.03 2.06
CA PHE A 91 7.88 -1.41 2.20
C PHE A 91 7.72 -2.88 2.64
N SER A 92 8.65 -3.76 2.24
CA SER A 92 8.69 -5.14 2.74
C SER A 92 8.93 -5.18 4.25
N LYS A 93 9.86 -4.38 4.77
CA LYS A 93 10.11 -4.25 6.22
C LYS A 93 8.90 -3.70 6.96
N ILE A 94 8.27 -2.63 6.43
CA ILE A 94 7.08 -2.01 7.02
C ILE A 94 5.92 -3.01 7.13
N ASN A 95 5.72 -3.80 6.08
CA ASN A 95 4.62 -4.77 6.01
C ASN A 95 4.93 -6.11 6.71
N SER A 96 6.19 -6.36 7.05
CA SER A 96 6.60 -7.51 7.88
C SER A 96 6.63 -7.18 9.37
N TYR A 97 6.47 -5.91 9.76
CA TYR A 97 6.55 -5.51 11.17
C TYR A 97 5.22 -5.76 11.90
N PRO A 98 5.21 -6.53 13.01
CA PRO A 98 4.01 -6.82 13.78
C PRO A 98 3.37 -5.56 14.36
N ARG A 99 2.05 -5.48 14.35
CA ARG A 99 1.30 -4.32 14.85
C ARG A 99 0.32 -4.74 15.95
N LYS A 100 0.31 -4.03 17.05
CA LYS A 100 -0.63 -4.26 18.15
C LYS A 100 -2.10 -4.19 17.67
N SER A 101 -2.41 -3.26 16.76
CA SER A 101 -3.74 -3.10 16.16
C SER A 101 -4.20 -4.30 15.31
N LEU A 102 -3.26 -5.15 14.89
CA LEU A 102 -3.52 -6.38 14.12
C LEU A 102 -3.36 -7.65 14.99
N GLY A 103 -3.43 -7.52 16.31
CA GLY A 103 -3.23 -8.64 17.22
C GLY A 103 -1.80 -9.18 17.21
N TRP A 104 -0.83 -8.32 17.02
CA TRP A 104 0.59 -8.64 16.87
C TRP A 104 0.96 -9.41 15.59
N LEU A 105 0.04 -9.49 14.64
CA LEU A 105 0.37 -9.94 13.29
C LEU A 105 0.96 -8.78 12.47
N SER A 106 1.80 -9.13 11.52
CA SER A 106 2.24 -8.18 10.49
C SER A 106 1.13 -7.94 9.46
N PRO A 107 1.15 -6.82 8.71
CA PRO A 107 0.25 -6.61 7.58
C PRO A 107 0.28 -7.76 6.56
N PHE A 108 1.45 -8.32 6.26
CA PHE A 108 1.56 -9.48 5.35
C PHE A 108 0.88 -10.72 5.90
N GLU A 109 1.10 -11.06 7.20
CA GLU A 109 0.43 -12.20 7.82
C GLU A 109 -1.08 -12.01 7.83
N MET A 110 -1.56 -10.80 8.18
CA MET A 110 -2.98 -10.48 8.19
C MET A 110 -3.57 -10.60 6.77
N PHE A 111 -2.88 -10.06 5.77
CA PHE A 111 -3.31 -10.14 4.37
C PHE A 111 -3.37 -11.59 3.88
N CYS A 112 -2.34 -12.39 4.12
CA CYS A 112 -2.31 -13.80 3.74
C CYS A 112 -3.34 -14.66 4.47
N LYS A 113 -3.74 -14.26 5.70
CA LYS A 113 -4.81 -14.92 6.44
C LYS A 113 -6.18 -14.74 5.79
N HIS A 114 -6.41 -13.59 5.17
CA HIS A 114 -7.69 -13.25 4.55
C HIS A 114 -7.74 -13.54 3.05
N HIS A 115 -6.59 -13.66 2.39
CA HIS A 115 -6.49 -13.89 0.94
C HIS A 115 -5.66 -15.14 0.64
N ARG A 116 -6.30 -16.13 0.03
CA ARG A 116 -5.66 -17.43 -0.29
C ARG A 116 -4.37 -17.29 -1.10
N ASP A 117 -4.37 -16.40 -2.08
CA ASP A 117 -3.23 -16.14 -2.96
C ASP A 117 -2.39 -14.93 -2.52
N GLY A 118 -2.52 -14.49 -1.26
CA GLY A 118 -1.83 -13.31 -0.72
C GLY A 118 -0.31 -13.36 -0.89
N LYS A 119 0.32 -14.52 -0.65
CA LYS A 119 1.78 -14.69 -0.85
C LYS A 119 2.19 -14.50 -2.30
N LYS A 120 1.39 -15.03 -3.24
CA LYS A 120 1.63 -14.85 -4.67
C LYS A 120 1.57 -13.38 -5.07
N LEU A 121 0.56 -12.65 -4.57
CA LEU A 121 0.42 -11.22 -4.85
C LEU A 121 1.60 -10.42 -4.27
N ILE A 122 2.03 -10.69 -3.03
CA ILE A 122 3.20 -10.04 -2.42
C ILE A 122 4.43 -10.20 -3.34
N GLY A 123 4.65 -11.42 -3.87
CA GLY A 123 5.74 -11.68 -4.82
C GLY A 123 5.59 -10.95 -6.17
N ILE A 124 4.38 -10.90 -6.72
CA ILE A 124 4.09 -10.14 -7.97
C ILE A 124 4.39 -8.65 -7.79
N LEU A 125 4.10 -8.10 -6.62
CA LEU A 125 4.41 -6.71 -6.27
C LEU A 125 5.90 -6.46 -5.99
N GLY A 126 6.76 -7.48 -6.13
CA GLY A 126 8.20 -7.38 -5.86
C GLY A 126 8.55 -7.26 -4.37
N MET A 127 7.59 -7.50 -3.49
CA MET A 127 7.80 -7.47 -2.05
C MET A 127 8.05 -8.87 -1.49
N ARG A 128 8.59 -8.94 -0.27
CA ARG A 128 8.86 -10.19 0.43
C ARG A 128 8.67 -10.04 1.94
N GLU A 129 8.35 -11.14 2.58
CA GLU A 129 8.35 -11.22 4.05
C GLU A 129 9.81 -11.15 4.57
N ILE A 130 10.05 -10.29 5.55
CA ILE A 130 11.37 -10.10 6.17
C ILE A 130 11.30 -10.54 7.62
N PRO A 131 12.22 -11.42 8.07
CA PRO A 131 12.29 -11.84 9.46
C PRO A 131 12.46 -10.64 10.41
N LEU A 132 11.79 -10.67 11.56
CA LEU A 132 11.82 -9.56 12.52
C LEU A 132 13.25 -9.22 12.98
N SER A 133 14.16 -10.20 13.04
CA SER A 133 15.57 -10.02 13.36
C SER A 133 16.32 -9.16 12.35
N GLU A 134 15.84 -9.06 11.12
CA GLU A 134 16.44 -8.27 10.03
C GLU A 134 15.79 -6.89 9.88
N ILE A 135 14.71 -6.62 10.63
CA ILE A 135 14.00 -5.34 10.57
C ILE A 135 14.65 -4.36 11.54
N ASN A 136 15.54 -3.54 11.03
CA ASN A 136 16.19 -2.47 11.79
C ASN A 136 15.57 -1.11 11.41
N PHE A 137 14.49 -0.71 12.10
CA PHE A 137 14.08 0.68 12.10
C PHE A 137 15.00 1.43 13.09
N LYS A 138 15.80 2.36 12.60
CA LYS A 138 16.64 3.18 13.45
C LYS A 138 15.73 3.98 14.40
N LYS A 139 15.70 3.60 15.69
CA LYS A 139 15.12 4.47 16.71
C LYS A 139 15.91 5.79 16.73
N LYS A 140 15.19 6.89 16.67
CA LYS A 140 15.72 8.20 17.05
C LYS A 140 15.74 8.34 18.54
#